data_03ea4d0fab26fe6a4d75e1144500910e
#
_entry.id   03ea4d0fab26fe6a4d75e1144500910e
#
_cell.length_a   1.000
_cell.length_b   1.000
_cell.length_c   1.000
_cell.angle_alpha   90.00
_cell.angle_beta   90.00
_cell.angle_gamma   90.00
#
_symmetry.space_group_name_H-M   'P 1'
#
loop_
_entity.id
_entity.type
_entity.pdbx_description
1 polymer ?
#
loop_
_entity_poly.entity_id
_entity_poly.type
_entity_poly.pdbx_seq_one_letter_code
_entity_poly.pdbx_strand_id
1 'polypeptide(L)'
;MHKVSAAVRSTHGQDGAILLDVQQGQMFNLNLVGSRIFELLKSGSTEAEIVDEIGREFGVSRQLAENDVREFLQTLREYNLIVENEPGIAI
;
A
#
# COMPACT_ATOMS: atom_id res chain seq x y z
N MET A 1 0.82 11.84 4.11
CA MET A 1 -0.09 11.12 3.21
C MET A 1 0.72 10.38 2.16
N HIS A 2 0.38 9.13 1.92
CA HIS A 2 1.09 8.34 0.93
C HIS A 2 0.44 8.46 -0.43
N LYS A 3 1.24 8.47 -1.45
CA LYS A 3 0.75 8.57 -2.81
C LYS A 3 1.43 7.52 -3.67
N VAL A 4 0.65 6.79 -4.44
CA VAL A 4 1.21 5.76 -5.33
C VAL A 4 1.95 6.43 -6.48
N SER A 5 3.12 5.90 -6.83
CA SER A 5 3.91 6.43 -7.93
C SER A 5 3.13 6.35 -9.24
N ALA A 6 3.28 7.35 -10.08
CA ALA A 6 2.60 7.40 -11.37
C ALA A 6 3.07 6.30 -12.32
N ALA A 7 4.25 5.73 -12.05
CA ALA A 7 4.81 4.67 -12.89
C ALA A 7 4.26 3.29 -12.56
N VAL A 8 3.42 3.18 -11.53
CA VAL A 8 2.89 1.89 -11.10
C VAL A 8 1.56 1.58 -11.77
N ARG A 9 1.45 0.39 -12.30
CA ARG A 9 0.21 -0.15 -12.84
C ARG A 9 -0.18 -1.35 -11.99
N SER A 10 -1.46 -1.59 -11.84
CA SER A 10 -1.92 -2.72 -11.04
C SER A 10 -3.02 -3.47 -11.74
N THR A 11 -3.04 -4.79 -11.52
CA THR A 11 -4.10 -5.67 -12.00
C THR A 11 -4.57 -6.47 -10.82
N HIS A 12 -5.87 -6.49 -10.57
CA HIS A 12 -6.44 -7.20 -9.44
C HIS A 12 -7.06 -8.52 -9.87
N GLY A 13 -6.88 -9.53 -9.03
CA GLY A 13 -7.45 -10.85 -9.25
C GLY A 13 -8.07 -11.35 -7.97
N GLN A 14 -8.54 -12.62 -8.00
CA GLN A 14 -9.19 -13.22 -6.85
C GLN A 14 -8.25 -13.43 -5.67
N ASP A 15 -6.98 -13.71 -5.97
CA ASP A 15 -6.02 -14.07 -4.94
C ASP A 15 -5.08 -12.92 -4.56
N GLY A 16 -5.31 -11.75 -5.08
CA GLY A 16 -4.44 -10.61 -4.80
C GLY A 16 -4.31 -9.69 -5.98
N ALA A 17 -3.13 -9.13 -6.16
CA ALA A 17 -2.88 -8.20 -7.25
C ALA A 17 -1.46 -8.33 -7.74
N ILE A 18 -1.23 -7.81 -8.94
CA ILE A 18 0.12 -7.70 -9.49
C ILE A 18 0.39 -6.22 -9.71
N LEU A 19 1.51 -5.76 -9.20
CA LEU A 19 1.96 -4.39 -9.45
C LEU A 19 3.10 -4.44 -10.46
N LEU A 20 3.06 -3.52 -11.40
CA LEU A 20 4.12 -3.37 -12.38
C LEU A 20 4.66 -1.96 -12.32
N ASP A 21 5.95 -1.83 -12.05
CA ASP A 21 6.64 -0.57 -12.14
C ASP A 21 7.18 -0.48 -13.57
N VAL A 22 6.51 0.29 -14.41
CA VAL A 22 6.87 0.35 -15.83
C VAL A 22 8.19 1.10 -16.05
N GLN A 23 8.60 1.89 -15.10
CA GLN A 23 9.83 2.66 -15.22
C GLN A 23 11.06 1.80 -14.96
N GLN A 24 10.98 0.92 -13.96
CA GLN A 24 12.09 0.05 -13.61
C GLN A 24 11.93 -1.36 -14.15
N GLY A 25 10.79 -1.68 -14.70
CA GLY A 25 10.54 -3.00 -15.24
C GLY A 25 10.40 -4.09 -14.19
N GLN A 26 9.94 -3.73 -12.99
CA GLN A 26 9.79 -4.69 -11.91
C GLN A 26 8.35 -5.06 -11.68
N MET A 27 8.14 -6.30 -11.29
CA MET A 27 6.80 -6.83 -11.04
C MET A 27 6.72 -7.38 -9.64
N PHE A 28 5.60 -7.13 -8.96
CA PHE A 28 5.39 -7.55 -7.59
C PHE A 28 4.06 -8.26 -7.45
N ASN A 29 4.05 -9.39 -6.74
CA ASN A 29 2.81 -10.10 -6.45
C ASN A 29 2.34 -9.73 -5.06
N LEU A 30 1.07 -9.36 -4.95
CA LEU A 30 0.46 -9.02 -3.67
C LEU A 30 -0.56 -10.07 -3.30
N ASN A 31 -0.55 -10.50 -2.03
CA ASN A 31 -1.61 -11.37 -1.54
C ASN A 31 -2.87 -10.52 -1.30
N LEU A 32 -3.93 -11.13 -0.79
CA LEU A 32 -5.20 -10.42 -0.59
C LEU A 32 -5.07 -9.23 0.34
N VAL A 33 -4.33 -9.39 1.43
CA VAL A 33 -4.16 -8.30 2.39
C VAL A 33 -3.39 -7.15 1.76
N GLY A 34 -2.26 -7.46 1.12
CA GLY A 34 -1.46 -6.44 0.45
C GLY A 34 -2.25 -5.74 -0.66
N SER A 35 -3.02 -6.50 -1.41
CA SER A 35 -3.86 -5.95 -2.47
C SER A 35 -4.87 -4.96 -1.90
N ARG A 36 -5.49 -5.30 -0.77
CA ARG A 36 -6.48 -4.42 -0.16
C ARG A 36 -5.82 -3.15 0.39
N ILE A 37 -4.66 -3.29 1.02
CA ILE A 37 -3.92 -2.12 1.49
C ILE A 37 -3.60 -1.19 0.32
N PHE A 38 -3.16 -1.77 -0.78
CA PHE A 38 -2.81 -0.97 -1.96
C PHE A 38 -4.03 -0.22 -2.52
N GLU A 39 -5.19 -0.88 -2.57
CA GLU A 39 -6.41 -0.22 -3.00
C GLU A 39 -6.77 0.97 -2.11
N LEU A 40 -6.65 0.78 -0.80
CA LEU A 40 -6.96 1.85 0.14
C LEU A 40 -5.99 3.02 0.00
N LEU A 41 -4.72 2.72 -0.26
CA LEU A 41 -3.75 3.79 -0.53
C LEU A 41 -4.14 4.58 -1.77
N LYS A 42 -4.54 3.90 -2.82
CA LYS A 42 -4.95 4.56 -4.06
C LYS A 42 -6.17 5.44 -3.84
N SER A 43 -7.03 5.06 -2.92
CA SER A 43 -8.21 5.84 -2.59
C SER A 43 -7.92 7.06 -1.73
N GLY A 44 -6.68 7.19 -1.26
CA GLY A 44 -6.33 8.32 -0.41
C GLY A 44 -6.56 8.11 1.06
N SER A 45 -6.75 6.87 1.49
CA SER A 45 -6.94 6.58 2.91
C SER A 45 -5.67 6.85 3.70
N THR A 46 -5.82 7.29 4.93
CA THR A 46 -4.68 7.47 5.81
C THR A 46 -4.22 6.12 6.33
N GLU A 47 -3.02 6.08 6.88
CA GLU A 47 -2.51 4.84 7.46
C GLU A 47 -3.43 4.32 8.56
N ALA A 48 -3.94 5.19 9.43
CA ALA A 48 -4.85 4.79 10.49
C ALA A 48 -6.13 4.19 9.93
N GLU A 49 -6.67 4.78 8.87
CA GLU A 49 -7.87 4.25 8.23
C GLU A 49 -7.62 2.89 7.62
N ILE A 50 -6.44 2.70 7.03
CA ILE A 50 -6.08 1.42 6.43
C ILE A 50 -5.99 0.34 7.52
N VAL A 51 -5.36 0.66 8.63
CA VAL A 51 -5.24 -0.28 9.74
C VAL A 51 -6.62 -0.70 10.23
N ASP A 52 -7.54 0.25 10.40
CA ASP A 52 -8.90 -0.05 10.84
C ASP A 52 -9.61 -0.97 9.85
N GLU A 53 -9.52 -0.67 8.56
CA GLU A 53 -10.19 -1.46 7.55
C GLU A 53 -9.63 -2.88 7.48
N ILE A 54 -8.31 -3.02 7.52
CA ILE A 54 -7.69 -4.34 7.45
C ILE A 54 -8.07 -5.16 8.67
N GLY A 55 -8.06 -4.57 9.85
CA GLY A 55 -8.45 -5.26 11.07
C GLY A 55 -9.89 -5.76 10.99
N ARG A 56 -10.79 -4.93 10.47
CA ARG A 56 -12.20 -5.29 10.36
C ARG A 56 -12.45 -6.32 9.28
N GLU A 57 -11.86 -6.15 8.10
CA GLU A 57 -12.15 -7.04 6.98
C GLU A 57 -11.55 -8.42 7.15
N PHE A 58 -10.38 -8.50 7.74
CA PHE A 58 -9.69 -9.79 7.87
C PHE A 58 -9.78 -10.38 9.27
N GLY A 59 -10.46 -9.69 10.17
CA GLY A 59 -10.69 -10.23 11.51
C GLY A 59 -9.43 -10.40 12.33
N VAL A 60 -8.44 -9.54 12.14
CA VAL A 60 -7.19 -9.61 12.91
C VAL A 60 -7.15 -8.48 13.92
N SER A 61 -6.33 -8.65 14.96
CA SER A 61 -6.19 -7.64 15.98
C SER A 61 -5.61 -6.36 15.39
N ARG A 62 -5.86 -5.25 16.07
CA ARG A 62 -5.33 -3.98 15.61
C ARG A 62 -3.81 -4.00 15.54
N GLN A 63 -3.17 -4.65 16.50
CA GLN A 63 -1.71 -4.70 16.50
C GLN A 63 -1.17 -5.48 15.31
N LEU A 64 -1.79 -6.59 14.96
CA LEU A 64 -1.38 -7.33 13.77
C LEU A 64 -1.62 -6.52 12.51
N ALA A 65 -2.77 -5.84 12.44
CA ALA A 65 -3.05 -5.01 11.29
C ALA A 65 -2.03 -3.87 11.17
N GLU A 66 -1.67 -3.24 12.27
CA GLU A 66 -0.67 -2.19 12.26
C GLU A 66 0.67 -2.69 11.75
N ASN A 67 1.10 -3.85 12.24
CA ASN A 67 2.37 -4.42 11.82
C ASN A 67 2.36 -4.74 10.33
N ASP A 68 1.31 -5.37 9.84
CA ASP A 68 1.20 -5.73 8.43
C ASP A 68 1.19 -4.50 7.53
N VAL A 69 0.42 -3.50 7.91
CA VAL A 69 0.34 -2.26 7.12
C VAL A 69 1.69 -1.56 7.11
N ARG A 70 2.33 -1.47 8.27
CA ARG A 70 3.63 -0.80 8.36
C ARG A 70 4.69 -1.49 7.52
N GLU A 71 4.75 -2.82 7.59
CA GLU A 71 5.72 -3.58 6.81
C GLU A 71 5.47 -3.43 5.32
N PHE A 72 4.21 -3.47 4.93
CA PHE A 72 3.85 -3.34 3.52
C PHE A 72 4.23 -1.95 3.00
N LEU A 73 3.92 -0.90 3.75
CA LEU A 73 4.27 0.45 3.36
C LEU A 73 5.77 0.64 3.26
N GLN A 74 6.51 0.04 4.19
CA GLN A 74 7.96 0.12 4.14
C GLN A 74 8.51 -0.54 2.88
N THR A 75 7.97 -1.70 2.52
CA THR A 75 8.37 -2.38 1.29
C THR A 75 8.09 -1.51 0.08
N LEU A 76 6.91 -0.90 0.03
CA LEU A 76 6.57 -0.02 -1.08
C LEU A 76 7.53 1.17 -1.18
N ARG A 77 7.94 1.71 -0.03
CA ARG A 77 8.92 2.81 -0.03
C ARG A 77 10.27 2.36 -0.54
N GLU A 78 10.71 1.19 -0.12
CA GLU A 78 12.01 0.67 -0.52
C GLU A 78 12.12 0.50 -2.02
N TYR A 79 11.02 0.15 -2.67
CA TYR A 79 11.00 -0.04 -4.12
C TYR A 79 10.51 1.21 -4.86
N ASN A 80 10.32 2.31 -4.13
CA ASN A 80 9.88 3.58 -4.71
C ASN A 80 8.51 3.48 -5.39
N LEU A 81 7.64 2.63 -4.86
CA LEU A 81 6.30 2.47 -5.40
C LEU A 81 5.32 3.47 -4.83
N ILE A 82 5.65 4.08 -3.69
CA ILE A 82 4.86 5.17 -3.12
C ILE A 82 5.77 6.32 -2.79
N VAL A 83 5.17 7.50 -2.75
CA VAL A 83 5.85 8.73 -2.39
C VAL A 83 5.14 9.31 -1.19
N GLU A 84 5.89 9.73 -0.19
CA GLU A 84 5.28 10.41 0.94
C GLU A 84 5.14 11.88 0.60
N ASN A 85 3.94 12.36 0.74
CA ASN A 85 3.69 13.75 0.55
C ASN A 85 3.88 14.43 1.90
N GLU A 86 5.04 15.00 2.14
CA GLU A 86 5.33 15.66 3.38
C GLU A 86 5.08 17.11 3.26
N PRO A 87 4.00 17.58 3.83
CA PRO A 87 3.72 18.98 3.78
C PRO A 87 4.67 19.71 4.69
N GLY A 88 4.97 20.87 4.37
CA GLY A 88 5.59 21.73 5.31
C GLY A 88 7.05 21.73 5.40
N ILE A 89 7.69 21.12 4.49
CA ILE A 89 9.04 21.26 4.49
C ILE A 89 9.40 22.38 3.69
N ALA A 90 8.88 23.36 3.89
CA ALA A 90 9.27 24.47 3.22
C ALA A 90 10.42 25.00 3.94
N ILE A 91 11.39 25.06 3.66
CA ILE A 91 12.39 25.66 4.35
C ILE A 91 12.72 27.00 4.01
#